data_339fcd1b085978c0629834b8d971e5cd
#
_entry.id   339fcd1b085978c0629834b8d971e5cd
#
_cell.length_a   1.000
_cell.length_b   1.000
_cell.length_c   1.000
_cell.angle_alpha   90.00
_cell.angle_beta   90.00
_cell.angle_gamma   90.00
#
_symmetry.space_group_name_H-M   'P 1'
#
loop_
_entity.id
_entity.type
_entity.pdbx_description
1 polymer ?
#
loop_
_entity_poly.entity_id
_entity_poly.type
_entity_poly.pdbx_seq_one_letter_code
_entity_poly.pdbx_strand_id
1 'polypeptide(L)'
;MYKILILAVVQGIAEFLPISSSGHLIILGALLEELSSSVSKLGESPTLEIILHAGTLGSILVVFWKRILNLLTSDRRVLPLLVIGTVPAAIVGLTIKSQFSTLLMHPTLAAAML
;
A
#
# COMPACT_ATOMS: atom_id res chain seq x y z
N MET A 1 4.70 17.03 -13.06
CA MET A 1 3.41 16.33 -13.17
C MET A 1 3.54 14.89 -13.65
N TYR A 2 4.31 14.60 -14.72
CA TYR A 2 4.46 13.22 -15.22
C TYR A 2 5.01 12.20 -14.20
N LYS A 3 5.86 12.62 -13.27
CA LYS A 3 6.39 11.75 -12.20
C LYS A 3 5.29 11.20 -11.30
N ILE A 4 4.36 12.06 -10.88
CA ILE A 4 3.21 11.66 -10.05
C ILE A 4 2.30 10.68 -10.82
N LEU A 5 2.13 10.89 -12.12
CA LEU A 5 1.37 9.97 -12.95
C LEU A 5 2.04 8.60 -13.06
N ILE A 6 3.36 8.55 -13.24
CA ILE A 6 4.12 7.30 -13.25
C ILE A 6 3.97 6.57 -11.91
N LEU A 7 4.16 7.28 -10.80
CA LEU A 7 4.00 6.72 -9.46
C LEU A 7 2.59 6.20 -9.22
N ALA A 8 1.56 6.93 -9.69
CA ALA A 8 0.17 6.51 -9.57
C ALA A 8 -0.14 5.23 -10.37
N VAL A 9 0.39 5.11 -11.59
CA VAL A 9 0.23 3.89 -12.41
C VAL A 9 0.93 2.72 -11.75
N VAL A 10 2.17 2.90 -11.31
CA VAL A 10 2.93 1.84 -10.62
C VAL A 10 2.24 1.42 -9.33
N GLN A 11 1.75 2.38 -8.53
CA GLN A 11 0.97 2.10 -7.33
C GLN A 11 -0.28 1.28 -7.67
N GLY A 12 -1.05 1.69 -8.67
CA GLY A 12 -2.27 0.98 -9.08
C GLY A 12 -2.01 -0.47 -9.51
N ILE A 13 -0.86 -0.75 -10.12
CA ILE A 13 -0.45 -2.12 -10.50
C ILE A 13 0.06 -2.88 -9.27
N ALA A 14 0.94 -2.26 -8.48
CA ALA A 14 1.58 -2.89 -7.33
C ALA A 14 0.57 -3.26 -6.22
N GLU A 15 -0.53 -2.53 -6.09
CA GLU A 15 -1.58 -2.80 -5.11
C GLU A 15 -2.28 -4.15 -5.35
N PHE A 16 -2.36 -4.61 -6.60
CA PHE A 16 -2.95 -5.90 -6.97
C PHE A 16 -1.96 -7.06 -6.93
N LEU A 17 -0.68 -6.75 -6.84
CA LEU A 17 0.38 -7.76 -6.76
C LEU A 17 0.78 -7.96 -5.28
N PRO A 18 1.12 -9.18 -4.86
CA PRO A 18 1.59 -9.46 -3.51
C PRO A 18 3.07 -9.01 -3.33
N ILE A 19 3.36 -7.77 -3.69
CA ILE A 19 4.66 -7.12 -3.60
C ILE A 19 4.51 -5.81 -2.81
N SER A 20 5.54 -5.42 -2.06
CA SER A 20 5.49 -4.18 -1.29
C SER A 20 5.35 -2.97 -2.21
N SER A 21 4.16 -2.35 -2.25
CA SER A 21 3.91 -1.13 -3.03
C SER A 21 4.72 0.06 -2.53
N SER A 22 4.84 0.23 -1.22
CA SER A 22 5.62 1.30 -0.59
C SER A 22 7.10 1.23 -0.99
N GLY A 23 7.70 0.02 -1.00
CA GLY A 23 9.07 -0.17 -1.43
C GLY A 23 9.30 0.25 -2.91
N HIS A 24 8.37 -0.13 -3.79
CA HIS A 24 8.44 0.26 -5.20
C HIS A 24 8.30 1.76 -5.41
N LEU A 25 7.43 2.43 -4.64
CA LEU A 25 7.28 3.87 -4.69
C LEU A 25 8.54 4.61 -4.25
N ILE A 26 9.21 4.14 -3.20
CA ILE A 26 10.45 4.75 -2.70
C ILE A 26 11.56 4.60 -3.74
N ILE A 27 11.78 3.38 -4.25
CA ILE A 27 12.84 3.12 -5.24
C ILE A 27 12.59 3.90 -6.53
N LEU A 28 11.36 3.85 -7.06
CA LEU A 28 11.02 4.55 -8.29
C LEU A 28 11.02 6.06 -8.10
N GLY A 29 10.58 6.55 -6.94
CA GLY A 29 10.64 7.96 -6.56
C GLY A 29 12.06 8.47 -6.59
N ALA A 30 12.99 7.77 -5.93
CA ALA A 30 14.41 8.11 -5.90
C ALA A 30 15.03 8.10 -7.32
N LEU A 31 14.72 7.09 -8.14
CA LEU A 31 15.19 7.01 -9.51
C LEU A 31 14.69 8.17 -10.40
N LEU A 32 13.42 8.54 -10.24
CA LEU A 32 12.84 9.67 -10.96
C LEU A 32 13.38 11.02 -10.49
N GLU A 33 13.85 11.11 -9.25
CA GLU A 33 14.52 12.30 -8.72
C GLU A 33 15.92 12.45 -9.28
N GLU A 34 16.68 11.36 -9.37
CA GLU A 34 18.03 11.36 -9.95
C GLU A 34 18.03 11.74 -11.44
N LEU A 35 17.01 11.29 -12.19
CA LEU A 35 16.81 11.64 -13.60
C LEU A 35 16.37 13.09 -13.85
N SER A 36 16.04 13.83 -12.81
CA SER A 36 15.51 15.20 -12.93
C SER A 36 16.08 16.06 -11.81
N SER A 37 16.89 17.03 -12.19
CA SER A 37 17.56 18.00 -11.32
C SER A 37 16.62 18.87 -10.46
N SER A 38 15.34 18.59 -10.42
CA SER A 38 14.33 19.29 -9.63
C SER A 38 14.10 18.52 -8.33
N VAL A 39 14.69 19.05 -7.28
CA VAL A 39 14.56 18.61 -5.90
C VAL A 39 13.10 18.65 -5.46
N SER A 40 12.45 17.52 -5.45
CA SER A 40 11.28 17.32 -4.61
C SER A 40 11.28 15.85 -4.16
N LYS A 41 11.44 15.66 -2.87
CA LYS A 41 11.36 14.34 -2.19
C LYS A 41 9.94 13.75 -2.30
N LEU A 42 9.51 13.51 -3.55
CA LEU A 42 8.17 13.04 -3.86
C LEU A 42 7.94 11.61 -3.40
N GLY A 43 8.95 10.75 -3.55
CA GLY A 43 8.85 9.34 -3.16
C GLY A 43 8.87 9.11 -1.64
N GLU A 44 9.43 10.05 -0.88
CA GLU A 44 9.52 9.97 0.58
C GLU A 44 8.38 10.71 1.29
N SER A 45 7.44 11.31 0.55
CA SER A 45 6.35 12.07 1.13
C SER A 45 5.22 11.15 1.60
N PRO A 46 5.01 10.99 2.93
CA PRO A 46 3.90 10.19 3.46
C PRO A 46 2.54 10.64 2.94
N THR A 47 2.41 11.93 2.66
CA THR A 47 1.17 12.52 2.11
C THR A 47 0.86 12.00 0.71
N LEU A 48 1.88 11.90 -0.15
CA LEU A 48 1.70 11.36 -1.50
C LEU A 48 1.30 9.88 -1.45
N GLU A 49 1.96 9.10 -0.61
CA GLU A 49 1.65 7.69 -0.40
C GLU A 49 0.19 7.50 0.04
N ILE A 50 -0.27 8.29 1.01
CA ILE A 50 -1.66 8.25 1.49
C ILE A 50 -2.65 8.60 0.37
N ILE A 51 -2.36 9.62 -0.43
CA ILE A 51 -3.23 10.03 -1.55
C ILE A 51 -3.30 8.93 -2.62
N LEU A 52 -2.18 8.31 -2.95
CA LEU A 52 -2.14 7.21 -3.93
C LEU A 52 -2.93 5.99 -3.43
N HIS A 53 -2.76 5.61 -2.17
CA HIS A 53 -3.53 4.51 -1.57
C HIS A 53 -5.04 4.83 -1.49
N ALA A 54 -5.41 6.06 -1.14
CA ALA A 54 -6.80 6.49 -1.15
C ALA A 54 -7.41 6.44 -2.57
N GLY A 55 -6.64 6.80 -3.59
CA GLY A 55 -7.05 6.71 -4.99
C GLY A 55 -7.28 5.27 -5.45
N THR A 56 -6.37 4.36 -5.12
CA THR A 56 -6.51 2.93 -5.45
C THR A 56 -7.68 2.31 -4.69
N LEU A 57 -7.84 2.62 -3.40
CA LEU A 57 -9.00 2.17 -2.62
C LEU A 57 -10.32 2.65 -3.23
N GLY A 58 -10.40 3.92 -3.63
CA GLY A 58 -11.58 4.48 -4.31
C GLY A 58 -11.89 3.73 -5.61
N SER A 59 -10.86 3.44 -6.42
CA SER A 59 -11.01 2.69 -7.67
C SER A 59 -11.51 1.27 -7.41
N ILE A 60 -10.97 0.58 -6.42
CA ILE A 60 -11.41 -0.76 -6.01
C ILE A 60 -12.89 -0.74 -5.58
N LEU A 61 -13.28 0.23 -4.76
CA LEU A 61 -14.65 0.37 -4.31
C LEU A 61 -15.62 0.58 -5.48
N VAL A 62 -15.25 1.39 -6.47
CA VAL A 62 -16.10 1.65 -7.64
C VAL A 62 -16.20 0.41 -8.52
N VAL A 63 -15.09 -0.24 -8.85
CA VAL A 63 -15.06 -1.41 -9.75
C VAL A 63 -15.75 -2.62 -9.12
N PHE A 64 -15.50 -2.87 -7.84
CA PHE A 64 -16.04 -4.05 -7.14
C PHE A 64 -17.30 -3.76 -6.32
N TRP A 65 -17.96 -2.60 -6.53
CA TRP A 65 -19.13 -2.18 -5.78
C TRP A 65 -20.23 -3.25 -5.68
N LYS A 66 -20.61 -3.83 -6.82
CA LYS A 66 -21.63 -4.88 -6.86
C LYS A 66 -21.20 -6.13 -6.07
N ARG A 67 -19.91 -6.49 -6.13
CA ARG A 67 -19.40 -7.65 -5.43
C ARG A 67 -19.35 -7.42 -3.93
N ILE A 68 -18.98 -6.22 -3.50
CA ILE A 68 -18.99 -5.80 -2.08
C ILE A 68 -20.41 -5.84 -1.53
N LEU A 69 -21.39 -5.32 -2.26
CA LEU A 69 -22.80 -5.37 -1.85
C LEU A 69 -23.29 -6.83 -1.77
N ASN A 70 -22.97 -7.69 -2.72
CA ASN A 70 -23.35 -9.09 -2.68
C ASN A 70 -22.74 -9.84 -1.49
N LEU A 71 -21.49 -9.54 -1.13
CA LEU A 71 -20.83 -10.08 0.06
C LEU A 71 -21.57 -9.70 1.35
N LEU A 72 -22.08 -8.46 1.42
CA LEU A 72 -22.79 -7.95 2.58
C LEU A 72 -24.24 -8.47 2.69
N THR A 73 -24.87 -8.81 1.54
CA THR A 73 -26.28 -9.19 1.49
C THR A 73 -26.52 -10.68 1.33
N SER A 74 -25.92 -11.30 0.32
CA SER A 74 -26.20 -12.68 -0.08
C SER A 74 -25.19 -13.69 0.46
N ASP A 75 -23.90 -13.34 0.45
CA ASP A 75 -22.81 -14.26 0.82
C ASP A 75 -22.25 -13.95 2.22
N ARG A 76 -23.12 -13.77 3.20
CA ARG A 76 -22.74 -13.46 4.59
C ARG A 76 -21.80 -14.49 5.23
N ARG A 77 -21.70 -15.69 4.66
CA ARG A 77 -20.78 -16.74 5.12
C ARG A 77 -19.30 -16.38 4.93
N VAL A 78 -19.00 -15.51 3.97
CA VAL A 78 -17.63 -15.06 3.70
C VAL A 78 -17.15 -14.04 4.74
N LEU A 79 -18.06 -13.26 5.34
CA LEU A 79 -17.71 -12.25 6.35
C LEU A 79 -17.00 -12.83 7.58
N PRO A 80 -17.52 -13.88 8.25
CA PRO A 80 -16.81 -14.48 9.39
C PRO A 80 -15.46 -15.09 8.98
N LEU A 81 -15.34 -15.66 7.78
CA LEU A 81 -14.05 -16.16 7.28
C LEU A 81 -13.03 -15.04 7.09
N LEU A 82 -13.46 -13.88 6.58
CA LEU A 82 -12.61 -12.70 6.46
C LEU A 82 -12.16 -12.21 7.84
N VAL A 83 -13.07 -12.14 8.80
CA VAL A 83 -12.74 -11.72 10.17
C VAL A 83 -11.76 -12.70 10.81
N ILE A 84 -12.03 -14.01 10.73
CA ILE A 84 -11.14 -15.04 11.28
C ILE A 84 -9.75 -15.00 10.65
N GLY A 85 -9.65 -14.72 9.34
CA GLY A 85 -8.37 -14.57 8.65
C GLY A 85 -7.64 -13.26 8.98
N THR A 86 -8.38 -12.17 9.17
CA THR A 86 -7.81 -10.83 9.40
C THR A 86 -7.37 -10.63 10.84
N VAL A 87 -8.11 -11.15 11.82
CA VAL A 87 -7.81 -10.96 13.25
C VAL A 87 -6.42 -11.46 13.65
N PRO A 88 -5.99 -12.69 13.30
CA PRO A 88 -4.63 -13.14 13.62
C PRO A 88 -3.55 -12.26 12.99
N ALA A 89 -3.73 -11.88 11.73
CA ALA A 89 -2.79 -11.00 11.04
C ALA A 89 -2.71 -9.61 11.69
N ALA A 90 -3.84 -9.06 12.10
CA ALA A 90 -3.90 -7.78 12.81
C ALA A 90 -3.21 -7.85 14.18
N ILE A 91 -3.43 -8.93 14.95
CA ILE A 91 -2.79 -9.14 16.25
C ILE A 91 -1.27 -9.23 16.08
N VAL A 92 -0.79 -10.04 15.14
CA VAL A 92 0.63 -10.18 14.85
C VAL A 92 1.22 -8.86 14.38
N GLY A 93 0.59 -8.16 13.44
CA GLY A 93 1.04 -6.87 12.94
C GLY A 93 1.12 -5.79 14.03
N LEU A 94 0.11 -5.71 14.90
CA LEU A 94 0.10 -4.78 16.03
C LEU A 94 1.16 -5.11 17.07
N THR A 95 1.37 -6.38 17.39
CA THR A 95 2.41 -6.81 18.33
C THR A 95 3.81 -6.54 17.79
N ILE A 96 4.06 -6.81 16.52
CA ILE A 96 5.34 -6.48 15.88
C ILE A 96 5.55 -4.96 15.89
N LYS A 97 4.54 -4.19 15.52
CA LYS A 97 4.62 -2.73 15.52
C LYS A 97 4.88 -2.16 16.92
N SER A 98 4.25 -2.70 17.96
CA SER A 98 4.42 -2.19 19.33
C SER A 98 5.76 -2.56 19.95
N GLN A 99 6.26 -3.76 19.68
CA GLN A 99 7.50 -4.29 20.29
C GLN A 99 8.76 -3.92 19.49
N PHE A 100 8.64 -3.80 18.17
CA PHE A 100 9.78 -3.64 17.25
C PHE A 100 9.68 -2.38 16.39
N SER A 101 8.97 -1.35 16.85
CA SER A 101 8.84 -0.08 16.10
C SER A 101 10.19 0.55 15.72
N THR A 102 11.20 0.42 16.58
CA THR A 102 12.57 0.88 16.34
C THR A 102 13.32 0.04 15.29
N LEU A 103 13.05 -1.26 15.21
CA LEU A 103 13.67 -2.15 14.23
C LEU A 103 13.06 -1.98 12.83
N LEU A 104 11.76 -1.72 12.74
CA LEU A 104 11.07 -1.49 11.46
C LEU A 104 11.43 -0.16 10.79
N MET A 105 11.98 0.79 11.54
CA MET A 105 12.48 2.06 11.00
C MET A 105 13.92 1.97 10.46
N HIS A 106 14.60 0.84 10.56
CA HIS A 106 15.93 0.67 9.97
C HIS A 106 15.81 0.39 8.46
N PRO A 107 16.34 1.29 7.60
CA PRO A 107 16.21 1.16 6.15
C PRO A 107 16.86 -0.12 5.57
N THR A 108 17.87 -0.65 6.26
CA THR A 108 18.54 -1.91 5.89
C THR A 108 17.65 -3.15 6.07
N LEU A 109 16.77 -3.16 7.08
CA LEU A 109 15.81 -4.24 7.29
C LEU A 109 14.64 -4.17 6.31
N ALA A 110 14.16 -2.98 6.00
CA ALA A 110 13.14 -2.77 4.99
C ALA A 110 13.62 -3.23 3.61
N ALA A 111 14.87 -2.96 3.24
CA ALA A 111 15.47 -3.41 1.99
C ALA A 111 15.70 -4.94 1.92
N ALA A 112 15.93 -5.60 3.05
CA ALA A 112 16.12 -7.06 3.12
C ALA A 112 14.80 -7.85 3.08
N MET A 113 13.66 -7.18 3.36
CA MET A 113 12.32 -7.78 3.34
C MET A 113 11.55 -7.54 2.02
N LEU A 114 12.12 -6.80 1.10
CA LEU A 114 11.63 -6.60 -0.27
C LEU A 114 12.12 -7.70 -1.20
#